data_085251fb5907dcfafd5cf47b3a7e4167
#
_entry.id   085251fb5907dcfafd5cf47b3a7e4167
#
_cell.length_a   1.000
_cell.length_b   1.000
_cell.length_c   1.000
_cell.angle_alpha   90.00
_cell.angle_beta   90.00
_cell.angle_gamma   90.00
#
_symmetry.space_group_name_H-M   'P 1'
#
loop_
_entity.id
_entity.type
_entity.pdbx_description
1 polymer ?
#
loop_
_entity_poly.entity_id
_entity_poly.type
_entity_poly.pdbx_seq_one_letter_code
_entity_poly.pdbx_strand_id
1 'polypeptide(L)'
;MGRFFYGLKKKADYAIVSLAGGQKDNAITRECTAQVLTNASAEVKAYAKELQAQIREEYAGTDENISIEVTEEGTVCTQVLHPTSQEKVLFYLQNVPFGVQKMSGTIPGLVETSTNIGILRLDEDELFASSSVRSSVDTACSALSDKIEYLTEFLGGEYEVQGAYPAWEYRKESPLRDKMVDIFEEMYGHKPEVVAIHAGLECGLFYKKMEGLDCVSLGPDMKNIHTSEEVLSIESTERVWNYLVKVLENLKD
;
A
#
# COMPACT_ATOMS: atom_id res chain seq x y z
N MET A 1 -10.94 3.63 10.64
CA MET A 1 -12.41 3.51 10.48
C MET A 1 -12.95 2.21 11.08
N GLY A 2 -12.54 1.02 10.68
CA GLY A 2 -13.05 -0.25 11.25
C GLY A 2 -12.94 -0.33 12.76
N ARG A 3 -11.77 -0.03 13.34
CA ARG A 3 -11.57 0.01 14.80
C ARG A 3 -12.50 1.00 15.51
N PHE A 4 -12.75 2.16 14.91
CA PHE A 4 -13.67 3.15 15.45
C PHE A 4 -15.10 2.59 15.55
N PHE A 5 -15.65 2.10 14.46
CA PHE A 5 -17.02 1.61 14.43
C PHE A 5 -17.24 0.36 15.29
N TYR A 6 -16.31 -0.58 15.25
CA TYR A 6 -16.42 -1.76 16.09
C TYR A 6 -16.37 -1.42 17.59
N GLY A 7 -15.54 -0.47 17.98
CA GLY A 7 -15.48 0.00 19.36
C GLY A 7 -16.72 0.82 19.75
N LEU A 8 -17.22 1.68 18.84
CA LEU A 8 -18.43 2.47 19.06
C LEU A 8 -19.66 1.59 19.27
N LYS A 9 -19.80 0.50 18.52
CA LYS A 9 -20.88 -0.50 18.68
C LYS A 9 -21.05 -1.00 20.12
N LYS A 10 -19.98 -0.97 20.92
CA LYS A 10 -20.02 -1.40 22.34
C LYS A 10 -20.46 -0.29 23.29
N LYS A 11 -20.61 0.95 22.80
CA LYS A 11 -20.84 2.14 23.62
C LYS A 11 -22.13 2.89 23.25
N ALA A 12 -22.53 2.83 21.99
CA ALA A 12 -23.68 3.56 21.48
C ALA A 12 -24.30 2.85 20.27
N ASP A 13 -25.62 3.02 20.13
CA ASP A 13 -26.32 2.62 18.92
C ASP A 13 -26.11 3.65 17.82
N TYR A 14 -25.83 3.18 16.62
CA TYR A 14 -25.68 4.01 15.43
C TYR A 14 -26.04 3.23 14.17
N ALA A 15 -26.38 3.96 13.11
CA ALA A 15 -26.54 3.42 11.77
C ALA A 15 -25.63 4.18 10.80
N ILE A 16 -24.91 3.46 9.92
CA ILE A 16 -24.03 4.05 8.93
C ILE A 16 -24.87 4.59 7.76
N VAL A 17 -24.59 5.83 7.37
CA VAL A 17 -25.16 6.50 6.19
C VAL A 17 -24.19 6.42 5.02
N SER A 18 -22.94 6.85 5.23
CA SER A 18 -21.90 6.84 4.20
C SER A 18 -20.52 6.65 4.79
N LEU A 19 -19.60 6.15 3.96
CA LEU A 19 -18.17 6.02 4.25
C LEU A 19 -17.38 6.49 3.03
N ALA A 20 -16.30 7.23 3.27
CA ALA A 20 -15.35 7.58 2.22
C ALA A 20 -13.93 7.63 2.78
N GLY A 21 -12.95 7.25 1.98
CA GLY A 21 -11.54 7.35 2.34
C GLY A 21 -10.63 7.10 1.15
N GLY A 22 -9.53 7.85 1.10
CA GLY A 22 -8.54 7.74 0.05
C GLY A 22 -8.97 8.30 -1.32
N GLN A 23 -8.00 8.50 -2.20
CA GLN A 23 -8.22 9.12 -3.51
C GLN A 23 -7.54 8.35 -4.65
N LYS A 24 -6.55 7.51 -4.34
CA LYS A 24 -5.77 6.73 -5.31
C LYS A 24 -5.55 5.33 -4.78
N ASP A 25 -5.75 4.34 -5.62
CA ASP A 25 -5.59 2.92 -5.33
C ASP A 25 -4.19 2.56 -4.81
N ASN A 26 -3.16 3.19 -5.36
CA ASN A 26 -1.76 2.92 -5.06
C ASN A 26 -1.14 3.87 -4.00
N ALA A 27 -1.95 4.67 -3.31
CA ALA A 27 -1.50 5.58 -2.28
C ALA A 27 -2.02 5.16 -0.89
N ILE A 28 -1.21 5.40 0.16
CA ILE A 28 -1.66 5.21 1.53
C ILE A 28 -2.71 6.28 1.85
N THR A 29 -3.89 5.84 2.28
CA THR A 29 -5.00 6.71 2.65
C THR A 29 -4.64 7.54 3.88
N ARG A 30 -4.73 8.87 3.75
CA ARG A 30 -4.39 9.82 4.83
C ARG A 30 -5.59 10.24 5.66
N GLU A 31 -6.78 10.21 5.06
CA GLU A 31 -8.02 10.64 5.71
C GLU A 31 -9.19 9.74 5.31
N CYS A 32 -10.16 9.63 6.21
CA CYS A 32 -11.41 8.97 5.93
C CYS A 32 -12.55 9.69 6.67
N THR A 33 -13.71 9.72 6.07
CA THR A 33 -14.92 10.32 6.61
C THR A 33 -16.04 9.29 6.70
N ALA A 34 -16.96 9.53 7.62
CA ALA A 34 -18.16 8.72 7.76
C ALA A 34 -19.32 9.57 8.24
N GLN A 35 -20.51 9.32 7.72
CA GLN A 35 -21.75 9.86 8.25
C GLN A 35 -22.52 8.76 8.97
N VAL A 36 -23.03 9.07 10.15
CA VAL A 36 -23.83 8.14 10.96
C VAL A 36 -25.06 8.82 11.52
N LEU A 37 -26.13 8.06 11.63
CA LEU A 37 -27.32 8.45 12.37
C LEU A 37 -27.26 7.83 13.77
N THR A 38 -27.40 8.67 14.81
CA THR A 38 -27.37 8.22 16.21
C THR A 38 -28.13 9.19 17.10
N ASN A 39 -28.66 8.69 18.22
CA ASN A 39 -29.21 9.51 19.30
C ASN A 39 -28.22 9.71 20.45
N ALA A 40 -26.98 9.20 20.31
CA ALA A 40 -25.95 9.15 21.34
C ALA A 40 -24.70 9.98 20.94
N SER A 41 -24.91 11.21 20.50
CA SER A 41 -23.82 12.06 19.98
C SER A 41 -22.74 12.36 21.04
N ALA A 42 -23.12 12.47 22.29
CA ALA A 42 -22.18 12.70 23.40
C ALA A 42 -21.24 11.50 23.58
N GLU A 43 -21.76 10.27 23.51
CA GLU A 43 -21.01 9.02 23.61
C GLU A 43 -20.07 8.86 22.41
N VAL A 44 -20.52 9.21 21.19
CA VAL A 44 -19.70 9.20 19.98
C VAL A 44 -18.50 10.15 20.13
N LYS A 45 -18.74 11.39 20.57
CA LYS A 45 -17.69 12.39 20.82
C LYS A 45 -16.71 11.96 21.91
N ALA A 46 -17.24 11.39 23.00
CA ALA A 46 -16.40 10.88 24.08
C ALA A 46 -15.50 9.74 23.61
N TYR A 47 -16.06 8.80 22.85
CA TYR A 47 -15.31 7.67 22.32
C TYR A 47 -14.28 8.11 21.26
N ALA A 48 -14.61 9.07 20.41
CA ALA A 48 -13.66 9.63 19.45
C ALA A 48 -12.40 10.20 20.13
N LYS A 49 -12.59 10.96 21.23
CA LYS A 49 -11.48 11.50 22.02
C LYS A 49 -10.65 10.39 22.69
N GLU A 50 -11.31 9.39 23.27
CA GLU A 50 -10.67 8.23 23.90
C GLU A 50 -9.79 7.50 22.87
N LEU A 51 -10.38 7.14 21.73
CA LEU A 51 -9.68 6.39 20.68
C LEU A 51 -8.55 7.22 20.07
N GLN A 52 -8.75 8.53 19.85
CA GLN A 52 -7.69 9.41 19.35
C GLN A 52 -6.47 9.40 20.29
N ALA A 53 -6.69 9.48 21.60
CA ALA A 53 -5.59 9.45 22.58
C ALA A 53 -4.85 8.11 22.51
N GLN A 54 -5.57 6.98 22.45
CA GLN A 54 -4.98 5.65 22.33
C GLN A 54 -4.14 5.51 21.04
N ILE A 55 -4.69 5.95 19.89
CA ILE A 55 -3.98 5.82 18.61
C ILE A 55 -2.73 6.73 18.59
N ARG A 56 -2.81 7.94 19.12
CA ARG A 56 -1.63 8.84 19.21
C ARG A 56 -0.51 8.25 20.06
N GLU A 57 -0.85 7.55 21.14
CA GLU A 57 0.14 6.85 21.97
C GLU A 57 0.76 5.66 21.21
N GLU A 58 -0.06 4.87 20.50
CA GLU A 58 0.39 3.73 19.70
C GLU A 58 1.35 4.14 18.56
N TYR A 59 1.14 5.31 17.97
CA TYR A 59 1.92 5.82 16.84
C TYR A 59 2.89 6.96 17.22
N ALA A 60 3.17 7.12 18.52
CA ALA A 60 4.12 8.12 19.00
C ALA A 60 5.50 7.93 18.33
N GLY A 61 6.05 9.01 17.76
CA GLY A 61 7.33 9.00 17.04
C GLY A 61 7.25 8.55 15.58
N THR A 62 6.10 8.08 15.10
CA THR A 62 5.91 7.69 13.69
C THR A 62 4.85 8.52 12.98
N ASP A 63 3.75 8.85 13.66
CA ASP A 63 2.68 9.72 13.14
C ASP A 63 1.99 10.46 14.29
N GLU A 64 2.38 11.71 14.52
CA GLU A 64 1.89 12.54 15.64
C GLU A 64 0.63 13.34 15.30
N ASN A 65 0.28 13.45 14.02
CA ASN A 65 -0.79 14.33 13.54
C ASN A 65 -2.15 13.64 13.39
N ILE A 66 -2.34 12.49 14.04
CA ILE A 66 -3.61 11.74 13.97
C ILE A 66 -4.69 12.52 14.73
N SER A 67 -5.82 12.78 14.06
CA SER A 67 -7.01 13.40 14.65
C SER A 67 -8.28 12.62 14.31
N ILE A 68 -9.25 12.63 15.23
CA ILE A 68 -10.61 12.13 15.03
C ILE A 68 -11.57 13.24 15.41
N GLU A 69 -12.20 13.84 14.42
CA GLU A 69 -13.14 14.93 14.60
C GLU A 69 -14.57 14.44 14.44
N VAL A 70 -15.46 14.94 15.27
CA VAL A 70 -16.90 14.63 15.22
C VAL A 70 -17.68 15.92 15.17
N THR A 71 -18.43 16.12 14.09
CA THR A 71 -19.35 17.23 13.86
C THR A 71 -20.80 16.75 13.92
N GLU A 72 -21.72 17.61 14.34
CA GLU A 72 -23.14 17.36 14.32
C GLU A 72 -23.78 18.16 13.21
N GLU A 73 -24.54 17.49 12.35
CA GLU A 73 -25.24 18.11 11.21
C GLU A 73 -26.74 18.33 11.49
N GLY A 74 -27.19 18.04 12.73
CA GLY A 74 -28.57 18.19 13.15
C GLY A 74 -29.43 16.94 12.88
N THR A 75 -30.75 17.11 12.99
CA THR A 75 -31.71 16.01 12.78
C THR A 75 -32.11 15.94 11.32
N VAL A 76 -31.82 14.82 10.67
CA VAL A 76 -32.15 14.57 9.26
C VAL A 76 -32.94 13.28 9.12
N CYS A 77 -33.77 13.21 8.09
CA CYS A 77 -34.35 11.96 7.62
C CYS A 77 -33.49 11.50 6.45
N THR A 78 -32.77 10.38 6.62
CA THR A 78 -31.85 9.85 5.61
C THR A 78 -31.94 8.33 5.57
N GLN A 79 -31.48 7.77 4.45
CA GLN A 79 -31.30 6.33 4.34
C GLN A 79 -30.06 5.92 5.13
N VAL A 80 -30.13 4.74 5.73
CA VAL A 80 -29.03 4.12 6.47
C VAL A 80 -28.84 2.69 6.00
N LEU A 81 -27.66 2.14 6.21
CA LEU A 81 -27.42 0.73 5.95
C LEU A 81 -28.40 -0.16 6.74
N HIS A 82 -28.92 -1.18 6.06
CA HIS A 82 -29.65 -2.25 6.75
C HIS A 82 -28.72 -2.90 7.80
N PRO A 83 -29.20 -3.27 8.99
CA PRO A 83 -28.36 -3.83 10.05
C PRO A 83 -27.45 -4.99 9.61
N THR A 84 -27.96 -5.91 8.79
CA THR A 84 -27.14 -7.02 8.24
C THR A 84 -26.03 -6.52 7.33
N SER A 85 -26.28 -5.51 6.49
CA SER A 85 -25.27 -4.91 5.62
C SER A 85 -24.22 -4.16 6.44
N GLN A 86 -24.65 -3.45 7.49
CA GLN A 86 -23.73 -2.79 8.41
C GLN A 86 -22.78 -3.79 9.08
N GLU A 87 -23.29 -4.95 9.55
CA GLU A 87 -22.44 -5.99 10.12
C GLU A 87 -21.43 -6.53 9.11
N LYS A 88 -21.80 -6.72 7.84
CA LYS A 88 -20.89 -7.13 6.78
C LYS A 88 -19.81 -6.08 6.53
N VAL A 89 -20.17 -4.80 6.46
CA VAL A 89 -19.21 -3.68 6.30
C VAL A 89 -18.24 -3.64 7.48
N LEU A 90 -18.74 -3.75 8.72
CA LEU A 90 -17.89 -3.78 9.90
C LEU A 90 -16.95 -4.99 9.89
N PHE A 91 -17.46 -6.15 9.52
CA PHE A 91 -16.65 -7.36 9.44
C PHE A 91 -15.55 -7.22 8.38
N TYR A 92 -15.88 -6.68 7.20
CA TYR A 92 -14.88 -6.39 6.14
C TYR A 92 -13.79 -5.45 6.66
N LEU A 93 -14.17 -4.29 7.19
CA LEU A 93 -13.22 -3.27 7.67
C LEU A 93 -12.34 -3.74 8.83
N GLN A 94 -12.78 -4.72 9.60
CA GLN A 94 -12.00 -5.31 10.70
C GLN A 94 -11.05 -6.42 10.25
N ASN A 95 -11.37 -7.12 9.16
CA ASN A 95 -10.67 -8.36 8.80
C ASN A 95 -9.93 -8.27 7.47
N VAL A 96 -10.23 -7.28 6.62
CA VAL A 96 -9.48 -7.08 5.38
C VAL A 96 -8.00 -6.83 5.71
N PRO A 97 -7.07 -7.54 5.06
CA PRO A 97 -5.65 -7.31 5.26
C PRO A 97 -5.27 -5.86 4.99
N PHE A 98 -4.43 -5.28 5.85
CA PHE A 98 -3.97 -3.91 5.72
C PHE A 98 -2.54 -3.75 6.25
N GLY A 99 -1.71 -2.94 5.59
CA GLY A 99 -0.35 -2.67 5.97
C GLY A 99 0.64 -3.77 5.56
N VAL A 100 1.77 -3.81 6.24
CA VAL A 100 2.83 -4.81 6.01
C VAL A 100 2.34 -6.18 6.48
N GLN A 101 2.35 -7.14 5.57
CA GLN A 101 1.98 -8.53 5.85
C GLN A 101 3.21 -9.40 6.10
N LYS A 102 4.33 -9.08 5.43
CA LYS A 102 5.58 -9.83 5.59
C LYS A 102 6.80 -8.95 5.29
N MET A 103 7.83 -9.09 6.10
CA MET A 103 9.15 -8.52 5.84
C MET A 103 10.02 -9.52 5.09
N SER A 104 10.94 -9.05 4.27
CA SER A 104 11.90 -9.90 3.56
C SER A 104 12.77 -10.68 4.53
N GLY A 105 12.86 -11.99 4.32
CA GLY A 105 13.77 -12.84 5.08
C GLY A 105 15.23 -12.79 4.58
N THR A 106 15.48 -12.15 3.44
CA THR A 106 16.81 -12.08 2.80
C THR A 106 17.42 -10.70 2.84
N ILE A 107 16.61 -9.64 2.83
CA ILE A 107 17.07 -8.25 2.83
C ILE A 107 16.52 -7.56 4.08
N PRO A 108 17.36 -7.24 5.08
CA PRO A 108 16.92 -6.57 6.29
C PRO A 108 16.25 -5.22 5.99
N GLY A 109 15.12 -4.95 6.65
CA GLY A 109 14.38 -3.69 6.51
C GLY A 109 13.49 -3.58 5.27
N LEU A 110 13.58 -4.51 4.31
CA LEU A 110 12.72 -4.50 3.13
C LEU A 110 11.35 -5.12 3.43
N VAL A 111 10.27 -4.43 3.05
CA VAL A 111 8.93 -5.01 3.01
C VAL A 111 8.85 -5.98 1.84
N GLU A 112 8.49 -7.24 2.08
CA GLU A 112 8.26 -8.24 1.04
C GLU A 112 6.84 -8.17 0.50
N THR A 113 5.85 -8.18 1.40
CA THR A 113 4.42 -8.26 1.05
C THR A 113 3.63 -7.24 1.86
N SER A 114 2.82 -6.44 1.20
CA SER A 114 1.94 -5.46 1.83
C SER A 114 0.66 -5.24 1.04
N THR A 115 -0.33 -4.67 1.69
CA THR A 115 -1.55 -4.17 1.03
C THR A 115 -2.08 -2.93 1.75
N ASN A 116 -2.78 -2.08 1.02
CA ASN A 116 -3.52 -0.96 1.59
C ASN A 116 -4.83 -0.76 0.83
N ILE A 117 -5.86 -0.31 1.53
CA ILE A 117 -7.07 0.20 0.91
C ILE A 117 -6.78 1.64 0.49
N GLY A 118 -6.58 1.86 -0.80
CA GLY A 118 -6.31 3.18 -1.38
C GLY A 118 -7.58 3.99 -1.62
N ILE A 119 -8.71 3.32 -1.85
CA ILE A 119 -10.03 3.94 -2.02
C ILE A 119 -11.06 3.10 -1.27
N LEU A 120 -11.90 3.77 -0.48
CA LEU A 120 -13.09 3.19 0.14
C LEU A 120 -14.27 4.13 -0.09
N ARG A 121 -15.40 3.63 -0.56
CA ARG A 121 -16.62 4.39 -0.75
C ARG A 121 -17.84 3.52 -0.45
N LEU A 122 -18.73 4.03 0.38
CA LEU A 122 -20.05 3.46 0.61
C LEU A 122 -21.08 4.43 0.04
N ASP A 123 -21.76 3.99 -0.99
CA ASP A 123 -22.88 4.67 -1.61
C ASP A 123 -24.21 4.03 -1.18
N GLU A 124 -25.32 4.41 -1.81
CA GLU A 124 -26.66 3.89 -1.51
C GLU A 124 -26.73 2.36 -1.73
N ASP A 125 -26.05 1.85 -2.75
CA ASP A 125 -26.20 0.47 -3.23
C ASP A 125 -25.02 -0.45 -2.91
N GLU A 126 -23.80 0.10 -2.73
CA GLU A 126 -22.60 -0.72 -2.59
C GLU A 126 -21.53 -0.14 -1.69
N LEU A 127 -20.72 -1.04 -1.10
CA LEU A 127 -19.41 -0.71 -0.56
C LEU A 127 -18.35 -1.05 -1.61
N PHE A 128 -17.72 -0.03 -2.18
CA PHE A 128 -16.56 -0.17 -3.06
C PHE A 128 -15.26 -0.02 -2.25
N ALA A 129 -14.32 -0.96 -2.45
CA ALA A 129 -12.98 -0.87 -1.89
C ALA A 129 -11.94 -1.26 -2.94
N SER A 130 -10.98 -0.38 -3.19
CA SER A 130 -9.82 -0.68 -4.04
C SER A 130 -8.57 -0.81 -3.19
N SER A 131 -7.91 -1.97 -3.31
CA SER A 131 -6.71 -2.31 -2.54
C SER A 131 -5.52 -2.53 -3.46
N SER A 132 -4.39 -1.89 -3.14
CA SER A 132 -3.12 -2.17 -3.80
C SER A 132 -2.41 -3.32 -3.07
N VAL A 133 -2.33 -4.48 -3.71
CA VAL A 133 -1.59 -5.65 -3.21
C VAL A 133 -0.21 -5.66 -3.85
N ARG A 134 0.84 -5.74 -3.04
CA ARG A 134 2.23 -5.72 -3.51
C ARG A 134 3.04 -6.81 -2.83
N SER A 135 3.84 -7.52 -3.62
CA SER A 135 4.83 -8.45 -3.11
C SER A 135 6.00 -8.57 -4.09
N SER A 136 7.20 -8.79 -3.57
CA SER A 136 8.35 -9.20 -4.38
C SER A 136 8.36 -10.70 -4.68
N VAL A 137 7.36 -11.47 -4.18
CA VAL A 137 7.20 -12.91 -4.36
C VAL A 137 5.82 -13.19 -4.94
N ASP A 138 5.75 -13.74 -6.18
CA ASP A 138 4.49 -13.97 -6.90
C ASP A 138 3.48 -14.81 -6.11
N THR A 139 3.93 -15.90 -5.49
CA THR A 139 3.05 -16.78 -4.71
C THR A 139 2.49 -16.11 -3.46
N ALA A 140 3.26 -15.22 -2.83
CA ALA A 140 2.79 -14.45 -1.67
C ALA A 140 1.82 -13.35 -2.09
N CYS A 141 2.03 -12.73 -3.28
CA CYS A 141 1.10 -11.78 -3.86
C CYS A 141 -0.26 -12.45 -4.14
N SER A 142 -0.25 -13.60 -4.81
CA SER A 142 -1.45 -14.39 -5.09
C SER A 142 -2.18 -14.79 -3.81
N ALA A 143 -1.47 -15.35 -2.83
CA ALA A 143 -2.08 -15.78 -1.58
C ALA A 143 -2.75 -14.62 -0.79
N LEU A 144 -2.19 -13.40 -0.86
CA LEU A 144 -2.81 -12.23 -0.25
C LEU A 144 -4.03 -11.76 -1.04
N SER A 145 -3.98 -11.82 -2.37
CA SER A 145 -5.09 -11.55 -3.29
C SER A 145 -6.26 -12.53 -3.02
N ASP A 146 -5.98 -13.83 -3.01
CA ASP A 146 -6.97 -14.90 -2.73
C ASP A 146 -7.65 -14.71 -1.36
N LYS A 147 -6.89 -14.23 -0.37
CA LYS A 147 -7.45 -13.95 0.96
C LYS A 147 -8.45 -12.80 0.94
N ILE A 148 -8.20 -11.75 0.16
CA ILE A 148 -9.12 -10.60 -0.01
C ILE A 148 -10.34 -11.06 -0.81
N GLU A 149 -10.14 -11.81 -1.89
CA GLU A 149 -11.18 -12.41 -2.72
C GLU A 149 -12.13 -13.25 -1.86
N TYR A 150 -11.60 -14.24 -1.15
CA TYR A 150 -12.40 -15.14 -0.31
C TYR A 150 -13.20 -14.38 0.76
N LEU A 151 -12.60 -13.37 1.41
CA LEU A 151 -13.30 -12.51 2.37
C LEU A 151 -14.46 -11.75 1.71
N THR A 152 -14.23 -11.19 0.52
CA THR A 152 -15.22 -10.41 -0.23
C THR A 152 -16.38 -11.30 -0.68
N GLU A 153 -16.09 -12.44 -1.28
CA GLU A 153 -17.10 -13.42 -1.72
C GLU A 153 -17.91 -14.00 -0.55
N PHE A 154 -17.25 -14.31 0.57
CA PHE A 154 -17.93 -14.78 1.78
C PHE A 154 -18.97 -13.78 2.30
N LEU A 155 -18.73 -12.49 2.13
CA LEU A 155 -19.66 -11.42 2.48
C LEU A 155 -20.72 -11.18 1.38
N GLY A 156 -20.61 -11.86 0.24
CA GLY A 156 -21.52 -11.74 -0.90
C GLY A 156 -21.19 -10.58 -1.83
N GLY A 157 -19.95 -10.12 -1.83
CA GLY A 157 -19.42 -9.12 -2.75
C GLY A 157 -18.78 -9.76 -3.99
N GLU A 158 -18.39 -8.92 -4.94
CA GLU A 158 -17.64 -9.28 -6.14
C GLU A 158 -16.19 -8.83 -6.01
N TYR A 159 -15.27 -9.59 -6.57
CA TYR A 159 -13.84 -9.32 -6.54
C TYR A 159 -13.26 -9.29 -7.95
N GLU A 160 -12.42 -8.30 -8.24
CA GLU A 160 -11.74 -8.17 -9.52
C GLU A 160 -10.27 -7.76 -9.30
N VAL A 161 -9.37 -8.32 -10.10
CA VAL A 161 -7.95 -7.94 -10.15
C VAL A 161 -7.68 -7.09 -11.37
N GLN A 162 -7.20 -5.88 -11.17
CA GLN A 162 -6.81 -4.97 -12.24
C GLN A 162 -5.33 -4.63 -12.16
N GLY A 163 -4.69 -4.42 -13.32
CA GLY A 163 -3.31 -3.95 -13.40
C GLY A 163 -2.26 -4.90 -12.81
N ALA A 164 -2.55 -6.20 -12.79
CA ALA A 164 -1.60 -7.19 -12.27
C ALA A 164 -0.32 -7.25 -13.11
N TYR A 165 0.82 -7.24 -12.43
CA TYR A 165 2.13 -7.45 -13.03
C TYR A 165 2.95 -8.42 -12.16
N PRO A 166 3.89 -9.20 -12.77
CA PRO A 166 4.66 -10.19 -12.04
C PRO A 166 5.65 -9.54 -11.07
N ALA A 167 5.92 -10.23 -9.97
CA ALA A 167 6.98 -9.85 -9.05
C ALA A 167 8.37 -9.98 -9.72
N TRP A 168 9.31 -9.20 -9.23
CA TRP A 168 10.73 -9.36 -9.55
C TRP A 168 11.46 -9.78 -8.29
N GLU A 169 11.61 -11.10 -8.15
CA GLU A 169 12.23 -11.70 -6.97
C GLU A 169 13.74 -11.40 -6.93
N TYR A 170 14.24 -11.13 -5.72
CA TYR A 170 15.66 -10.94 -5.52
C TYR A 170 16.45 -12.23 -5.82
N ARG A 171 17.30 -12.18 -6.84
CA ARG A 171 18.18 -13.27 -7.22
C ARG A 171 19.43 -13.24 -6.35
N LYS A 172 19.66 -14.29 -5.54
CA LYS A 172 20.82 -14.37 -4.64
C LYS A 172 22.14 -14.39 -5.40
N GLU A 173 22.24 -15.23 -6.43
CA GLU A 173 23.39 -15.35 -7.30
C GLU A 173 23.11 -14.66 -8.64
N SER A 174 23.78 -13.55 -8.90
CA SER A 174 23.59 -12.74 -10.11
C SER A 174 24.97 -12.34 -10.66
N PRO A 175 25.51 -13.10 -11.61
CA PRO A 175 26.78 -12.78 -12.25
C PRO A 175 26.81 -11.39 -12.88
N LEU A 176 25.69 -10.94 -13.46
CA LEU A 176 25.57 -9.59 -14.01
C LEU A 176 25.75 -8.53 -12.93
N ARG A 177 25.01 -8.65 -11.80
CA ARG A 177 25.12 -7.71 -10.69
C ARG A 177 26.53 -7.68 -10.12
N ASP A 178 27.13 -8.84 -9.90
CA ASP A 178 28.46 -8.93 -9.30
C ASP A 178 29.50 -8.25 -10.22
N LYS A 179 29.45 -8.52 -11.53
CA LYS A 179 30.30 -7.84 -12.53
C LYS A 179 30.06 -6.33 -12.57
N MET A 180 28.81 -5.90 -12.48
CA MET A 180 28.47 -4.47 -12.43
C MET A 180 29.00 -3.79 -11.16
N VAL A 181 28.93 -4.44 -10.00
CA VAL A 181 29.51 -3.93 -8.74
C VAL A 181 31.01 -3.74 -8.86
N ASP A 182 31.74 -4.71 -9.44
CA ASP A 182 33.19 -4.63 -9.61
C ASP A 182 33.57 -3.48 -10.55
N ILE A 183 32.87 -3.32 -11.67
CA ILE A 183 33.10 -2.21 -12.62
C ILE A 183 32.82 -0.85 -11.96
N PHE A 184 31.78 -0.76 -11.15
CA PHE A 184 31.46 0.48 -10.44
C PHE A 184 32.55 0.84 -9.43
N GLU A 185 33.04 -0.15 -8.66
CA GLU A 185 34.14 0.04 -7.71
C GLU A 185 35.44 0.48 -8.43
N GLU A 186 35.75 -0.11 -9.60
CA GLU A 186 36.87 0.30 -10.44
C GLU A 186 36.76 1.76 -10.88
N MET A 187 35.54 2.19 -11.31
CA MET A 187 35.33 3.56 -11.83
C MET A 187 35.31 4.64 -10.77
N TYR A 188 34.74 4.32 -9.60
CA TYR A 188 34.40 5.34 -8.60
C TYR A 188 35.08 5.15 -7.23
N GLY A 189 35.86 4.06 -7.04
CA GLY A 189 36.63 3.81 -5.83
C GLY A 189 35.82 3.34 -4.61
N HIS A 190 34.52 3.03 -4.78
CA HIS A 190 33.64 2.47 -3.76
C HIS A 190 32.57 1.60 -4.40
N LYS A 191 32.01 0.68 -3.63
CA LYS A 191 30.91 -0.18 -4.12
C LYS A 191 29.59 0.60 -4.20
N PRO A 192 28.76 0.29 -5.21
CA PRO A 192 27.40 0.84 -5.26
C PRO A 192 26.55 0.20 -4.16
N GLU A 193 25.50 0.90 -3.76
CA GLU A 193 24.47 0.30 -2.92
C GLU A 193 23.58 -0.61 -3.77
N VAL A 194 23.51 -1.88 -3.37
CA VAL A 194 22.62 -2.87 -3.99
C VAL A 194 21.34 -2.96 -3.15
N VAL A 195 20.26 -2.47 -3.71
CA VAL A 195 18.97 -2.40 -3.01
C VAL A 195 17.91 -3.19 -3.78
N ALA A 196 16.89 -3.61 -3.06
CA ALA A 196 15.63 -4.02 -3.65
C ALA A 196 14.54 -3.05 -3.20
N ILE A 197 13.61 -2.75 -4.08
CA ILE A 197 12.52 -1.83 -3.79
C ILE A 197 11.17 -2.55 -3.83
N HIS A 198 10.23 -2.08 -3.03
CA HIS A 198 8.86 -2.59 -2.99
C HIS A 198 7.99 -1.90 -4.06
N ALA A 199 8.36 -2.07 -5.33
CA ALA A 199 7.69 -1.47 -6.47
C ALA A 199 7.71 -2.41 -7.68
N GLY A 200 6.73 -2.22 -8.59
CA GLY A 200 6.74 -2.89 -9.88
C GLY A 200 7.75 -2.27 -10.83
N LEU A 201 8.56 -3.11 -11.46
CA LEU A 201 9.52 -2.71 -12.47
C LEU A 201 9.39 -3.59 -13.71
N GLU A 202 9.80 -3.07 -14.86
CA GLU A 202 9.81 -3.79 -16.14
C GLU A 202 10.67 -5.05 -16.09
N CYS A 203 11.69 -5.08 -15.23
CA CYS A 203 12.50 -6.27 -14.98
C CYS A 203 11.67 -7.49 -14.55
N GLY A 204 10.59 -7.31 -13.79
CA GLY A 204 9.67 -8.39 -13.45
C GLY A 204 8.98 -8.99 -14.68
N LEU A 205 8.57 -8.16 -15.63
CA LEU A 205 7.96 -8.60 -16.88
C LEU A 205 8.95 -9.40 -17.74
N PHE A 206 10.20 -8.92 -17.86
CA PHE A 206 11.23 -9.63 -18.60
C PHE A 206 11.61 -10.94 -17.92
N TYR A 207 11.81 -10.92 -16.61
CA TYR A 207 12.14 -12.10 -15.81
C TYR A 207 11.11 -13.23 -15.97
N LYS A 208 9.80 -12.89 -15.96
CA LYS A 208 8.73 -13.86 -16.16
C LYS A 208 8.67 -14.43 -17.58
N LYS A 209 9.03 -13.62 -18.59
CA LYS A 209 8.97 -14.03 -20.01
C LYS A 209 10.22 -14.77 -20.48
N MET A 210 11.36 -14.54 -19.83
CA MET A 210 12.66 -15.07 -20.23
C MET A 210 13.24 -15.88 -19.07
N GLU A 211 13.04 -17.20 -19.11
CA GLU A 211 13.50 -18.10 -18.06
C GLU A 211 15.02 -17.98 -17.86
N GLY A 212 15.44 -17.83 -16.61
CA GLY A 212 16.86 -17.71 -16.25
C GLY A 212 17.47 -16.34 -16.49
N LEU A 213 16.71 -15.34 -16.99
CA LEU A 213 17.21 -14.00 -17.19
C LEU A 213 17.84 -13.43 -15.92
N ASP A 214 19.07 -12.93 -16.03
CA ASP A 214 19.69 -12.12 -15.00
C ASP A 214 19.56 -10.64 -15.40
N CYS A 215 18.91 -9.84 -14.57
CA CYS A 215 18.67 -8.44 -14.85
C CYS A 215 18.86 -7.55 -13.63
N VAL A 216 19.31 -6.33 -13.89
CA VAL A 216 19.58 -5.27 -12.92
C VAL A 216 18.92 -3.99 -13.40
N SER A 217 18.26 -3.27 -12.49
CA SER A 217 17.74 -1.93 -12.76
C SER A 217 18.71 -0.89 -12.22
N LEU A 218 18.98 0.13 -13.01
CA LEU A 218 19.78 1.29 -12.62
C LEU A 218 19.22 2.53 -13.29
N GLY A 219 19.46 3.69 -12.71
CA GLY A 219 19.00 4.96 -13.28
C GLY A 219 19.65 6.16 -12.59
N PRO A 220 19.48 7.35 -13.18
CA PRO A 220 19.94 8.60 -12.59
C PRO A 220 19.12 9.03 -11.38
N ASP A 221 19.65 9.99 -10.61
CA ASP A 221 18.97 10.56 -9.46
C ASP A 221 17.77 11.41 -9.91
N MET A 222 16.60 11.06 -9.38
CA MET A 222 15.34 11.77 -9.61
C MET A 222 14.71 12.19 -8.29
N LYS A 223 13.95 13.30 -8.31
CA LYS A 223 13.16 13.76 -7.16
C LYS A 223 11.73 14.02 -7.60
N ASN A 224 10.80 13.93 -6.64
CA ASN A 224 9.37 14.19 -6.85
C ASN A 224 8.75 13.34 -7.97
N ILE A 225 9.19 12.08 -8.10
CA ILE A 225 8.76 11.14 -9.14
C ILE A 225 7.23 11.03 -9.12
N HIS A 226 6.63 11.01 -10.32
CA HIS A 226 5.17 10.95 -10.52
C HIS A 226 4.40 12.22 -10.09
N THR A 227 5.07 13.35 -10.02
CA THR A 227 4.44 14.65 -9.76
C THR A 227 4.74 15.65 -10.89
N SER A 228 4.02 16.79 -10.91
CA SER A 228 4.30 17.89 -11.83
C SER A 228 5.65 18.60 -11.56
N GLU A 229 6.27 18.31 -10.41
CA GLU A 229 7.54 18.87 -9.98
C GLU A 229 8.69 17.87 -10.11
N GLU A 230 8.50 16.81 -10.91
CA GLU A 230 9.52 15.81 -11.15
C GLU A 230 10.76 16.43 -11.79
N VAL A 231 11.94 16.11 -11.25
CA VAL A 231 13.23 16.61 -11.73
C VAL A 231 14.25 15.49 -11.84
N LEU A 232 15.13 15.59 -12.83
CA LEU A 232 16.22 14.69 -13.13
C LEU A 232 17.56 15.40 -12.94
N SER A 233 18.52 14.76 -12.29
CA SER A 233 19.90 15.28 -12.19
C SER A 233 20.67 15.02 -13.49
N ILE A 234 21.06 16.09 -14.19
CA ILE A 234 21.88 16.01 -15.43
C ILE A 234 23.23 15.35 -15.14
N GLU A 235 23.88 15.74 -14.05
CA GLU A 235 25.18 15.19 -13.65
C GLU A 235 25.10 13.68 -13.38
N SER A 236 24.06 13.21 -12.67
CA SER A 236 23.88 11.79 -12.41
C SER A 236 23.53 11.01 -13.70
N THR A 237 22.84 11.64 -14.65
CA THR A 237 22.57 11.04 -15.96
C THR A 237 23.85 10.78 -16.73
N GLU A 238 24.79 11.72 -16.73
CA GLU A 238 26.10 11.55 -17.35
C GLU A 238 26.92 10.43 -16.68
N ARG A 239 26.90 10.37 -15.33
CA ARG A 239 27.54 9.26 -14.58
C ARG A 239 26.95 7.90 -14.95
N VAL A 240 25.63 7.78 -14.97
CA VAL A 240 24.94 6.52 -15.32
C VAL A 240 25.23 6.13 -16.77
N TRP A 241 25.27 7.08 -17.69
CA TRP A 241 25.63 6.82 -19.09
C TRP A 241 27.05 6.25 -19.22
N ASN A 242 28.03 6.91 -18.62
CA ASN A 242 29.42 6.48 -18.66
C ASN A 242 29.59 5.09 -18.01
N TYR A 243 28.91 4.84 -16.90
CA TYR A 243 28.89 3.55 -16.24
C TYR A 243 28.29 2.47 -17.14
N LEU A 244 27.10 2.72 -17.73
CA LEU A 244 26.46 1.77 -18.64
C LEU A 244 27.31 1.41 -19.83
N VAL A 245 27.97 2.39 -20.47
CA VAL A 245 28.91 2.15 -21.57
C VAL A 245 30.06 1.24 -21.13
N LYS A 246 30.65 1.51 -19.96
CA LYS A 246 31.74 0.68 -19.42
C LYS A 246 31.28 -0.75 -19.12
N VAL A 247 30.06 -0.92 -18.57
CA VAL A 247 29.46 -2.25 -18.33
C VAL A 247 29.31 -3.00 -19.65
N LEU A 248 28.70 -2.37 -20.67
CA LEU A 248 28.49 -3.00 -21.98
C LEU A 248 29.79 -3.37 -22.68
N GLU A 249 30.85 -2.58 -22.54
CA GLU A 249 32.18 -2.91 -23.05
C GLU A 249 32.77 -4.17 -22.43
N ASN A 250 32.47 -4.41 -21.16
CA ASN A 250 32.96 -5.55 -20.38
C ASN A 250 32.05 -6.79 -20.46
N LEU A 251 30.88 -6.71 -21.13
CA LEU A 251 29.97 -7.84 -21.37
C LEU A 251 30.17 -8.50 -22.75
N LYS A 252 31.16 -8.11 -23.50
CA LYS A 252 31.40 -8.60 -24.90
C LYS A 252 32.09 -9.97 -25.00
N ASP A 253 32.44 -10.59 -23.86
CA ASP A 253 33.16 -11.88 -23.83
C ASP A 253 32.26 -13.03 -23.43
#